data_d156dcb66103eec5f49e32dcea394356
#
_entry.id   d156dcb66103eec5f49e32dcea394356
#
_cell.length_a   1.000
_cell.length_b   1.000
_cell.length_c   1.000
_cell.angle_alpha   90.00
_cell.angle_beta   90.00
_cell.angle_gamma   90.00
#
_symmetry.space_group_name_H-M   'P 1'
#
loop_
_entity.id
_entity.type
_entity.pdbx_description
1 polymer ?
#
loop_
_entity_poly.entity_id
_entity_poly.type
_entity_poly.pdbx_seq_one_letter_code
_entity_poly.pdbx_strand_id
1 'polypeptide(L)'
;MRHTPSAVQAQNELMRHRAEGRIQYAATIPLTEALSWVGSNLGGLNRDEVAHSEADNGRNVVTRGKKKSIARKLADAFVNPFTAILFFLAIISAATDMVFPALSMMGSTPEDFDPLTVIIITTMVVLSGTLRYIQEARSGNAAEKLLDMITTTVTVTREDAPRTEIPIDDVVVGDIVHLSAGDMIPADVRIIEAKDLFVSQASLTGESEPVEKVPATCTESDSATSFENIALMGSSVISGSATALAFSAVSYTHLRAHETVLDLV
;
A
#
# COMPACT_ATOMS: atom_id res chain seq x y z
N MET A 1 -14.79 5.58 32.02
CA MET A 1 -14.19 6.59 31.14
C MET A 1 -14.39 6.10 29.71
N ARG A 2 -15.23 6.78 28.90
CA ARG A 2 -15.40 6.42 27.48
C ARG A 2 -14.22 7.03 26.73
N HIS A 3 -13.33 6.19 26.19
CA HIS A 3 -12.28 6.65 25.27
C HIS A 3 -12.96 7.23 24.04
N THR A 4 -12.80 8.52 23.79
CA THR A 4 -13.18 9.15 22.53
C THR A 4 -12.20 8.64 21.45
N PRO A 5 -12.67 8.00 20.38
CA PRO A 5 -11.78 7.51 19.33
C PRO A 5 -11.00 8.69 18.70
N SER A 6 -9.74 8.48 18.37
CA SER A 6 -8.95 9.51 17.68
C SER A 6 -9.61 9.82 16.32
N ALA A 7 -9.39 11.04 15.77
CA ALA A 7 -9.95 11.42 14.46
C ALA A 7 -9.61 10.39 13.35
N VAL A 8 -8.45 9.76 13.43
CA VAL A 8 -8.02 8.68 12.51
C VAL A 8 -8.85 7.41 12.71
N GLN A 9 -9.17 7.04 13.96
CA GLN A 9 -10.01 5.88 14.25
C GLN A 9 -11.44 6.09 13.74
N ALA A 10 -12.03 7.26 13.99
CA ALA A 10 -13.37 7.61 13.49
C ALA A 10 -13.43 7.61 11.94
N GLN A 11 -12.38 8.10 11.28
CA GLN A 11 -12.28 8.07 9.82
C GLN A 11 -12.16 6.63 9.28
N ASN A 12 -11.38 5.78 9.94
CA ASN A 12 -11.23 4.37 9.56
C ASN A 12 -12.56 3.58 9.75
N GLU A 13 -13.28 3.82 10.83
CA GLU A 13 -14.61 3.22 11.06
C GLU A 13 -15.61 3.64 9.98
N LEU A 14 -15.64 4.92 9.62
CA LEU A 14 -16.53 5.43 8.56
C LEU A 14 -16.22 4.78 7.20
N MET A 15 -14.94 4.62 6.86
CA MET A 15 -14.50 3.97 5.63
C MET A 15 -14.88 2.49 5.61
N ARG A 16 -14.71 1.79 6.73
CA ARG A 16 -15.11 0.41 6.90
C ARG A 16 -16.61 0.21 6.70
N HIS A 17 -17.45 1.01 7.35
CA HIS A 17 -18.90 0.95 7.16
C HIS A 17 -19.33 1.21 5.71
N ARG A 18 -18.65 2.12 5.00
CA ARG A 18 -18.92 2.36 3.58
C ARG A 18 -18.55 1.16 2.72
N ALA A 19 -17.42 0.50 2.99
CA ALA A 19 -17.00 -0.70 2.25
C ALA A 19 -17.95 -1.87 2.50
N GLU A 20 -18.31 -2.13 3.77
CA GLU A 20 -19.29 -3.15 4.15
C GLU A 20 -20.65 -2.91 3.47
N GLY A 21 -21.13 -1.66 3.45
CA GLY A 21 -22.36 -1.29 2.76
C GLY A 21 -22.31 -1.53 1.24
N ARG A 22 -21.17 -1.28 0.58
CA ARG A 22 -20.99 -1.59 -0.85
C ARG A 22 -21.01 -3.09 -1.12
N ILE A 23 -20.34 -3.88 -0.29
CA ILE A 23 -20.30 -5.34 -0.39
C ILE A 23 -21.73 -5.90 -0.22
N GLN A 24 -22.44 -5.48 0.81
CA GLN A 24 -23.81 -5.91 1.06
C GLN A 24 -24.74 -5.53 -0.09
N TYR A 25 -24.65 -4.32 -0.60
CA TYR A 25 -25.41 -3.86 -1.76
C TYR A 25 -25.10 -4.73 -2.99
N ALA A 26 -23.81 -4.91 -3.33
CA ALA A 26 -23.40 -5.75 -4.45
C ALA A 26 -23.86 -7.21 -4.31
N ALA A 27 -23.95 -7.76 -3.08
CA ALA A 27 -24.37 -9.14 -2.83
C ALA A 27 -25.88 -9.35 -2.99
N THR A 28 -26.69 -8.35 -2.65
CA THR A 28 -28.15 -8.49 -2.53
C THR A 28 -28.94 -8.10 -3.75
N ILE A 29 -28.41 -7.21 -4.62
CA ILE A 29 -29.08 -6.77 -5.85
C ILE A 29 -28.97 -7.83 -6.97
N PRO A 30 -29.89 -7.86 -7.94
CA PRO A 30 -29.76 -8.66 -9.15
C PRO A 30 -28.50 -8.33 -9.95
N LEU A 31 -27.94 -9.32 -10.66
CA LEU A 31 -26.70 -9.11 -11.46
C LEU A 31 -26.83 -7.99 -12.48
N THR A 32 -27.99 -7.88 -13.15
CA THR A 32 -28.25 -6.81 -14.13
C THR A 32 -28.18 -5.42 -13.51
N GLU A 33 -28.67 -5.29 -12.28
CA GLU A 33 -28.58 -4.04 -11.52
C GLU A 33 -27.16 -3.78 -11.04
N ALA A 34 -26.42 -4.82 -10.61
CA ALA A 34 -25.03 -4.69 -10.23
C ALA A 34 -24.14 -4.21 -11.39
N LEU A 35 -24.35 -4.74 -12.61
CA LEU A 35 -23.67 -4.27 -13.82
C LEU A 35 -23.97 -2.79 -14.09
N SER A 36 -25.26 -2.41 -14.06
CA SER A 36 -25.68 -1.02 -14.27
C SER A 36 -25.15 -0.06 -13.20
N TRP A 37 -25.08 -0.53 -11.95
CA TRP A 37 -24.57 0.27 -10.82
C TRP A 37 -23.10 0.66 -10.98
N VAL A 38 -22.27 -0.23 -11.53
CA VAL A 38 -20.85 0.06 -11.79
C VAL A 38 -20.61 0.58 -13.21
N GLY A 39 -21.65 0.81 -14.00
CA GLY A 39 -21.56 1.30 -15.38
C GLY A 39 -20.91 0.30 -16.34
N SER A 40 -21.13 -1.01 -16.15
CA SER A 40 -20.52 -2.08 -16.94
C SER A 40 -21.56 -2.95 -17.66
N ASN A 41 -21.06 -3.86 -18.48
CA ASN A 41 -21.85 -4.88 -19.18
C ASN A 41 -21.04 -6.19 -19.30
N LEU A 42 -21.68 -7.28 -19.70
CA LEU A 42 -21.03 -8.59 -19.84
C LEU A 42 -19.96 -8.64 -20.94
N GLY A 43 -19.95 -7.70 -21.88
CA GLY A 43 -18.90 -7.55 -22.90
C GLY A 43 -17.66 -6.82 -22.39
N GLY A 44 -17.72 -6.29 -21.16
CA GLY A 44 -16.68 -5.50 -20.52
C GLY A 44 -16.75 -4.00 -20.89
N LEU A 45 -15.84 -3.24 -20.32
CA LEU A 45 -15.72 -1.80 -20.52
C LEU A 45 -14.99 -1.48 -21.84
N ASN A 46 -15.37 -0.38 -22.48
CA ASN A 46 -14.56 0.20 -23.55
C ASN A 46 -13.44 1.08 -22.97
N ARG A 47 -12.53 1.56 -23.82
CA ARG A 47 -11.34 2.30 -23.40
C ARG A 47 -11.67 3.60 -22.67
N ASP A 48 -12.71 4.30 -23.09
CA ASP A 48 -13.12 5.58 -22.47
C ASP A 48 -13.77 5.33 -21.10
N GLU A 49 -14.57 4.26 -20.98
CA GLU A 49 -15.18 3.83 -19.71
C GLU A 49 -14.11 3.37 -18.70
N VAL A 50 -13.06 2.66 -19.14
CA VAL A 50 -11.92 2.32 -18.29
C VAL A 50 -11.25 3.58 -17.76
N ALA A 51 -10.97 4.56 -18.61
CA ALA A 51 -10.34 5.81 -18.18
C ALA A 51 -11.25 6.61 -17.21
N HIS A 52 -12.56 6.60 -17.43
CA HIS A 52 -13.53 7.23 -16.56
C HIS A 52 -13.61 6.53 -15.20
N SER A 53 -13.68 5.19 -15.20
CA SER A 53 -13.68 4.41 -13.96
C SER A 53 -12.38 4.58 -13.16
N GLU A 54 -11.22 4.66 -13.83
CA GLU A 54 -9.94 4.95 -13.16
C GLU A 54 -9.93 6.35 -12.53
N ALA A 55 -10.51 7.36 -13.21
CA ALA A 55 -10.58 8.72 -12.69
C ALA A 55 -11.51 8.83 -11.47
N ASP A 56 -12.65 8.12 -11.47
CA ASP A 56 -13.67 8.19 -10.41
C ASP A 56 -13.33 7.31 -9.20
N ASN A 57 -12.84 6.11 -9.44
CA ASN A 57 -12.60 5.09 -8.39
C ASN A 57 -11.11 4.96 -8.01
N GLY A 58 -10.20 5.57 -8.79
CA GLY A 58 -8.76 5.41 -8.62
C GLY A 58 -8.24 4.09 -9.18
N ARG A 59 -6.91 3.92 -9.16
CA ARG A 59 -6.22 2.68 -9.55
C ARG A 59 -6.29 1.63 -8.45
N ASN A 60 -6.27 0.38 -8.83
CA ASN A 60 -6.23 -0.77 -7.91
C ASN A 60 -4.83 -0.97 -7.30
N VAL A 61 -4.30 0.07 -6.67
CA VAL A 61 -2.97 0.05 -6.05
C VAL A 61 -3.13 -0.10 -4.54
N VAL A 62 -2.70 -1.23 -4.00
CA VAL A 62 -2.46 -1.35 -2.55
C VAL A 62 -1.32 -0.39 -2.21
N THR A 63 -1.61 0.68 -1.49
CA THR A 63 -0.61 1.68 -1.09
C THR A 63 0.42 1.00 -0.20
N ARG A 64 1.47 0.50 -0.81
CA ARG A 64 2.72 0.15 -0.10
C ARG A 64 3.21 1.43 0.53
N GLY A 65 3.38 1.46 1.84
CA GLY A 65 3.66 2.60 2.72
C GLY A 65 4.23 3.85 2.06
N LYS A 66 3.89 5.02 2.57
CA LYS A 66 4.33 6.31 2.01
C LYS A 66 5.83 6.32 1.79
N LYS A 67 6.28 6.51 0.55
CA LYS A 67 7.72 6.71 0.24
C LYS A 67 8.25 7.81 1.14
N LYS A 68 9.29 7.51 1.93
CA LYS A 68 9.94 8.51 2.78
C LYS A 68 10.39 9.70 1.90
N SER A 69 10.07 10.92 2.30
CA SER A 69 10.53 12.13 1.63
C SER A 69 12.07 12.13 1.53
N ILE A 70 12.61 12.67 0.44
CA ILE A 70 14.07 12.82 0.22
C ILE A 70 14.72 13.55 1.40
N ALA A 71 14.05 14.59 1.93
CA ALA A 71 14.53 15.33 3.09
C ALA A 71 14.63 14.44 4.34
N ARG A 72 13.69 13.51 4.54
CA ARG A 72 13.73 12.58 5.67
C ARG A 72 14.80 11.51 5.50
N LYS A 73 14.98 10.99 4.28
CA LYS A 73 16.09 10.06 3.96
C LYS A 73 17.45 10.72 4.20
N LEU A 74 17.58 11.98 3.84
CA LEU A 74 18.80 12.76 4.07
C LEU A 74 19.03 12.98 5.57
N ALA A 75 18.00 13.37 6.32
CA ALA A 75 18.09 13.53 7.76
C ALA A 75 18.48 12.22 8.45
N ASP A 76 17.83 11.09 8.09
CA ASP A 76 18.14 9.77 8.62
C ASP A 76 19.61 9.32 8.33
N ALA A 77 20.18 9.77 7.20
CA ALA A 77 21.58 9.50 6.85
C ALA A 77 22.58 10.24 7.75
N PHE A 78 22.23 11.44 8.21
CA PHE A 78 23.08 12.27 9.07
C PHE A 78 22.80 12.08 10.57
N VAL A 79 21.62 11.64 10.96
CA VAL A 79 21.25 11.39 12.36
C VAL A 79 21.54 9.92 12.71
N ASN A 80 22.80 9.65 13.08
CA ASN A 80 23.20 8.36 13.62
C ASN A 80 24.17 8.57 14.81
N PRO A 81 24.35 7.59 15.71
CA PRO A 81 25.19 7.74 16.90
C PRO A 81 26.63 8.19 16.59
N PHE A 82 27.20 7.72 15.49
CA PHE A 82 28.56 8.04 15.09
C PHE A 82 28.67 9.52 14.65
N THR A 83 27.79 9.99 13.75
CA THR A 83 27.76 11.41 13.34
C THR A 83 27.37 12.34 14.47
N ALA A 84 26.53 11.89 15.41
CA ALA A 84 26.21 12.69 16.61
C ALA A 84 27.45 12.94 17.48
N ILE A 85 28.29 11.92 17.68
CA ILE A 85 29.55 12.06 18.40
C ILE A 85 30.51 13.02 17.68
N LEU A 86 30.67 12.85 16.35
CA LEU A 86 31.51 13.74 15.54
C LEU A 86 31.00 15.18 15.56
N PHE A 87 29.70 15.40 15.52
CA PHE A 87 29.08 16.71 15.58
C PHE A 87 29.32 17.38 16.94
N PHE A 88 29.20 16.61 18.03
CA PHE A 88 29.52 17.10 19.37
C PHE A 88 31.01 17.46 19.50
N LEU A 89 31.89 16.63 18.96
CA LEU A 89 33.34 16.90 18.92
C LEU A 89 33.65 18.15 18.10
N ALA A 90 32.97 18.33 16.95
CA ALA A 90 33.12 19.54 16.12
C ALA A 90 32.72 20.82 16.87
N ILE A 91 31.65 20.77 17.68
CA ILE A 91 31.22 21.91 18.51
C ILE A 91 32.29 22.25 19.56
N ILE A 92 32.82 21.23 20.26
CA ILE A 92 33.88 21.46 21.25
C ILE A 92 35.12 22.05 20.58
N SER A 93 35.58 21.45 19.47
CA SER A 93 36.75 21.94 18.74
C SER A 93 36.54 23.37 18.19
N ALA A 94 35.34 23.66 17.68
CA ALA A 94 35.01 25.04 17.25
C ALA A 94 35.03 26.04 18.41
N ALA A 95 34.59 25.64 19.59
CA ALA A 95 34.66 26.51 20.77
C ALA A 95 36.10 26.73 21.22
N THR A 96 36.90 25.66 21.31
CA THR A 96 38.31 25.77 21.81
C THR A 96 39.26 26.39 20.81
N ASP A 97 39.14 26.03 19.53
CA ASP A 97 40.16 26.34 18.53
C ASP A 97 39.80 27.61 17.69
N MET A 98 38.54 28.01 17.72
CA MET A 98 38.06 29.19 16.97
C MET A 98 37.45 30.29 17.86
N VAL A 99 36.48 29.92 18.74
CA VAL A 99 35.72 30.94 19.49
C VAL A 99 36.55 31.52 20.62
N PHE A 100 37.24 30.73 21.45
CA PHE A 100 38.04 31.22 22.56
C PHE A 100 39.22 32.07 22.11
N PRO A 101 40.04 31.67 21.11
CA PRO A 101 41.07 32.55 20.55
C PRO A 101 40.52 33.85 19.96
N ALA A 102 39.43 33.79 19.18
CA ALA A 102 38.84 34.98 18.57
C ALA A 102 38.33 36.00 19.58
N LEU A 103 37.86 35.54 20.76
CA LEU A 103 37.37 36.39 21.86
C LEU A 103 38.40 36.64 22.96
N SER A 104 39.62 36.12 22.79
CA SER A 104 40.70 36.19 23.80
C SER A 104 40.23 35.70 25.19
N MET A 105 39.42 34.64 25.22
CA MET A 105 38.89 34.06 26.44
C MET A 105 39.75 32.90 26.95
N MET A 106 39.66 32.61 28.25
CA MET A 106 40.34 31.49 28.94
C MET A 106 41.85 31.42 28.71
N GLY A 107 42.53 32.55 28.49
CA GLY A 107 43.98 32.64 28.29
C GLY A 107 44.46 32.33 26.85
N SER A 108 43.53 32.14 25.90
CA SER A 108 43.87 32.00 24.49
C SER A 108 44.13 33.37 23.86
N THR A 109 45.01 33.40 22.86
CA THR A 109 45.33 34.61 22.07
C THR A 109 44.81 34.45 20.64
N PRO A 110 44.57 35.53 19.90
CA PRO A 110 44.15 35.47 18.49
C PRO A 110 45.12 34.70 17.58
N GLU A 111 46.37 34.53 18.01
CA GLU A 111 47.39 33.75 17.30
C GLU A 111 47.12 32.21 17.41
N ASP A 112 46.37 31.78 18.41
CA ASP A 112 46.01 30.38 18.62
C ASP A 112 44.81 29.93 17.77
N PHE A 113 44.28 30.77 16.89
CA PHE A 113 43.15 30.47 16.00
C PHE A 113 43.54 29.41 14.97
N ASP A 114 43.01 28.20 15.13
CA ASP A 114 43.24 27.08 14.20
C ASP A 114 41.92 26.39 13.77
N PRO A 115 41.45 26.70 12.56
CA PRO A 115 40.22 26.06 12.02
C PRO A 115 40.44 24.66 11.47
N LEU A 116 41.67 24.16 11.40
CA LEU A 116 42.04 22.94 10.68
C LEU A 116 41.27 21.72 11.23
N THR A 117 41.23 21.59 12.56
CA THR A 117 40.54 20.45 13.24
C THR A 117 39.05 20.46 12.93
N VAL A 118 38.40 21.60 12.97
CA VAL A 118 36.95 21.74 12.66
C VAL A 118 36.68 21.42 11.19
N ILE A 119 37.53 21.85 10.26
CA ILE A 119 37.43 21.53 8.84
C ILE A 119 37.56 20.06 8.59
N ILE A 120 38.50 19.36 9.24
CA ILE A 120 38.70 17.94 9.10
C ILE A 120 37.46 17.17 9.60
N ILE A 121 36.97 17.49 10.81
CA ILE A 121 35.80 16.84 11.38
C ILE A 121 34.55 17.08 10.51
N THR A 122 34.32 18.30 10.06
CA THR A 122 33.20 18.65 9.19
C THR A 122 33.26 17.86 7.87
N THR A 123 34.44 17.77 7.26
CA THR A 123 34.66 16.99 6.04
C THR A 123 34.34 15.50 6.27
N MET A 124 34.76 14.94 7.40
CA MET A 124 34.43 13.56 7.79
C MET A 124 32.92 13.32 7.95
N VAL A 125 32.21 14.26 8.59
CA VAL A 125 30.74 14.20 8.75
C VAL A 125 30.05 14.22 7.39
N VAL A 126 30.43 15.14 6.52
CA VAL A 126 29.84 15.27 5.16
C VAL A 126 30.12 14.02 4.34
N LEU A 127 31.37 13.53 4.35
CA LEU A 127 31.75 12.32 3.60
C LEU A 127 30.97 11.09 4.10
N SER A 128 30.91 10.90 5.42
CA SER A 128 30.22 9.79 6.06
C SER A 128 28.71 9.81 5.78
N GLY A 129 28.07 10.98 5.91
CA GLY A 129 26.64 11.16 5.61
C GLY A 129 26.30 10.92 4.13
N THR A 130 27.17 11.42 3.24
CA THR A 130 27.01 11.22 1.79
C THR A 130 27.14 9.74 1.40
N LEU A 131 28.17 9.06 1.94
CA LEU A 131 28.37 7.63 1.66
C LEU A 131 27.18 6.79 2.14
N ARG A 132 26.68 7.08 3.34
CA ARG A 132 25.52 6.39 3.90
C ARG A 132 24.25 6.65 3.07
N TYR A 133 24.01 7.89 2.65
CA TYR A 133 22.88 8.22 1.76
C TYR A 133 22.94 7.42 0.45
N ILE A 134 24.12 7.34 -0.18
CA ILE A 134 24.29 6.56 -1.41
C ILE A 134 24.04 5.07 -1.18
N GLN A 135 24.55 4.51 -0.08
CA GLN A 135 24.34 3.10 0.27
C GLN A 135 22.86 2.79 0.51
N GLU A 136 22.15 3.63 1.28
CA GLU A 136 20.74 3.45 1.57
C GLU A 136 19.87 3.63 0.32
N ALA A 137 20.19 4.59 -0.55
CA ALA A 137 19.51 4.78 -1.82
C ALA A 137 19.69 3.58 -2.77
N ARG A 138 20.91 3.02 -2.86
CA ARG A 138 21.18 1.84 -3.68
C ARG A 138 20.47 0.59 -3.16
N SER A 139 20.50 0.36 -1.85
CA SER A 139 19.86 -0.79 -1.22
C SER A 139 18.33 -0.72 -1.36
N GLY A 140 17.72 0.45 -1.11
CA GLY A 140 16.28 0.65 -1.27
C GLY A 140 15.80 0.44 -2.71
N ASN A 141 16.53 0.97 -3.69
CA ASN A 141 16.19 0.81 -5.11
C ASN A 141 16.35 -0.64 -5.60
N ALA A 142 17.30 -1.40 -5.06
CA ALA A 142 17.46 -2.81 -5.42
C ALA A 142 16.29 -3.67 -4.89
N ALA A 143 15.86 -3.43 -3.65
CA ALA A 143 14.70 -4.10 -3.06
C ALA A 143 13.39 -3.74 -3.81
N GLU A 144 13.19 -2.46 -4.17
CA GLU A 144 12.02 -2.01 -4.93
C GLU A 144 11.97 -2.67 -6.33
N LYS A 145 13.09 -2.74 -7.03
CA LYS A 145 13.17 -3.42 -8.34
C LYS A 145 12.84 -4.91 -8.27
N LEU A 146 13.23 -5.61 -7.21
CA LEU A 146 12.86 -7.03 -7.03
C LEU A 146 11.36 -7.20 -6.80
N LEU A 147 10.73 -6.27 -6.06
CA LEU A 147 9.27 -6.27 -5.86
C LEU A 147 8.51 -5.94 -7.16
N ASP A 148 9.04 -5.04 -7.99
CA ASP A 148 8.44 -4.67 -9.28
C ASP A 148 8.57 -5.80 -10.33
N MET A 149 9.48 -6.76 -10.15
CA MET A 149 9.60 -7.93 -11.04
C MET A 149 8.51 -8.98 -10.79
N ILE A 150 7.81 -8.91 -9.65
CA ILE A 150 6.69 -9.79 -9.32
C ILE A 150 5.40 -9.02 -9.65
N THR A 151 5.10 -8.89 -10.94
CA THR A 151 3.79 -8.41 -11.38
C THR A 151 2.82 -9.58 -11.37
N THR A 152 1.86 -9.54 -10.46
CA THR A 152 0.72 -10.45 -10.50
C THR A 152 -0.23 -9.94 -11.58
N THR A 153 -0.59 -10.80 -12.52
CA THR A 153 -1.50 -10.49 -13.62
C THR A 153 -2.87 -11.13 -13.39
N VAL A 154 -3.86 -10.65 -14.10
CA VAL A 154 -5.23 -11.18 -14.09
C VAL A 154 -5.80 -11.08 -15.50
N THR A 155 -6.62 -12.05 -15.88
CA THR A 155 -7.33 -12.05 -17.16
C THR A 155 -8.65 -11.28 -17.02
N VAL A 156 -8.85 -10.28 -17.88
CA VAL A 156 -10.09 -9.50 -17.93
C VAL A 156 -10.71 -9.53 -19.32
N THR A 157 -12.01 -9.28 -19.40
CA THR A 157 -12.71 -9.01 -20.66
C THR A 157 -13.03 -7.52 -20.71
N ARG A 158 -12.58 -6.86 -21.78
CA ARG A 158 -12.93 -5.50 -22.18
C ARG A 158 -13.45 -5.53 -23.63
N GLU A 159 -14.26 -4.56 -24.02
CA GLU A 159 -14.92 -4.55 -25.34
C GLU A 159 -13.93 -4.74 -26.50
N ASP A 160 -12.80 -4.01 -26.45
CA ASP A 160 -11.74 -4.06 -27.47
C ASP A 160 -10.75 -5.24 -27.30
N ALA A 161 -10.80 -5.97 -26.18
CA ALA A 161 -9.79 -6.93 -25.79
C ALA A 161 -10.38 -8.08 -24.94
N PRO A 162 -11.10 -9.02 -25.58
CA PRO A 162 -11.67 -10.15 -24.87
C PRO A 162 -10.56 -11.07 -24.36
N ARG A 163 -10.61 -11.39 -23.05
CA ARG A 163 -9.64 -12.26 -22.35
C ARG A 163 -8.19 -11.83 -22.49
N THR A 164 -7.92 -10.58 -22.09
CA THR A 164 -6.58 -10.03 -22.07
C THR A 164 -5.99 -10.09 -20.66
N GLU A 165 -4.74 -10.45 -20.56
CA GLU A 165 -3.99 -10.46 -19.31
C GLU A 165 -3.44 -9.05 -19.03
N ILE A 166 -3.80 -8.50 -17.86
CA ILE A 166 -3.36 -7.18 -17.39
C ILE A 166 -2.75 -7.27 -15.99
N PRO A 167 -1.87 -6.34 -15.60
CA PRO A 167 -1.44 -6.21 -14.21
C PRO A 167 -2.64 -6.01 -13.28
N ILE A 168 -2.57 -6.59 -12.08
CA ILE A 168 -3.62 -6.39 -11.05
C ILE A 168 -3.86 -4.90 -10.77
N ASP A 169 -2.81 -4.09 -10.77
CA ASP A 169 -2.85 -2.65 -10.51
C ASP A 169 -3.66 -1.87 -11.57
N ASP A 170 -3.89 -2.45 -12.75
CA ASP A 170 -4.62 -1.85 -13.87
C ASP A 170 -6.09 -2.32 -13.96
N VAL A 171 -6.55 -3.12 -12.98
CA VAL A 171 -7.97 -3.49 -12.83
C VAL A 171 -8.75 -2.29 -12.34
N VAL A 172 -9.90 -2.03 -12.97
CA VAL A 172 -10.81 -0.95 -12.59
C VAL A 172 -12.18 -1.49 -12.19
N VAL A 173 -12.95 -0.67 -11.48
CA VAL A 173 -14.36 -0.99 -11.18
C VAL A 173 -15.14 -1.10 -12.49
N GLY A 174 -15.87 -2.21 -12.66
CA GLY A 174 -16.61 -2.53 -13.88
C GLY A 174 -15.91 -3.56 -14.78
N ASP A 175 -14.64 -3.91 -14.55
CA ASP A 175 -13.97 -4.97 -15.29
C ASP A 175 -14.64 -6.32 -15.07
N ILE A 176 -14.75 -7.11 -16.14
CA ILE A 176 -15.15 -8.52 -16.08
C ILE A 176 -13.87 -9.35 -15.94
N VAL A 177 -13.70 -9.95 -14.77
CA VAL A 177 -12.49 -10.71 -14.38
C VAL A 177 -12.73 -12.19 -14.56
N HIS A 178 -11.74 -12.90 -15.10
CA HIS A 178 -11.73 -14.36 -15.17
C HIS A 178 -10.79 -14.92 -14.11
N LEU A 179 -11.30 -15.80 -13.30
CA LEU A 179 -10.58 -16.42 -12.17
C LEU A 179 -10.40 -17.92 -12.44
N SER A 180 -9.22 -18.43 -12.13
CA SER A 180 -8.84 -19.84 -12.24
C SER A 180 -8.09 -20.30 -10.99
N ALA A 181 -8.01 -21.60 -10.77
CA ALA A 181 -7.28 -22.15 -9.63
C ALA A 181 -5.83 -21.65 -9.59
N GLY A 182 -5.41 -21.15 -8.44
CA GLY A 182 -4.10 -20.52 -8.22
C GLY A 182 -4.10 -18.99 -8.32
N ASP A 183 -5.14 -18.37 -8.88
CA ASP A 183 -5.22 -16.92 -9.01
C ASP A 183 -5.49 -16.24 -7.66
N MET A 184 -4.92 -15.05 -7.49
CA MET A 184 -5.31 -14.14 -6.43
C MET A 184 -6.47 -13.28 -6.92
N ILE A 185 -7.48 -13.06 -6.08
CA ILE A 185 -8.62 -12.20 -6.40
C ILE A 185 -8.15 -10.74 -6.40
N PRO A 186 -8.23 -10.06 -7.58
CA PRO A 186 -7.56 -8.78 -7.79
C PRO A 186 -8.27 -7.59 -7.15
N ALA A 187 -9.57 -7.70 -6.95
CA ALA A 187 -10.48 -6.67 -6.47
C ALA A 187 -11.65 -7.33 -5.72
N ASP A 188 -12.50 -6.56 -5.05
CA ASP A 188 -13.75 -7.12 -4.54
C ASP A 188 -14.67 -7.39 -5.74
N VAL A 189 -15.04 -8.67 -5.94
CA VAL A 189 -15.77 -9.11 -7.12
C VAL A 189 -17.09 -9.78 -6.78
N ARG A 190 -18.10 -9.55 -7.63
CA ARG A 190 -19.37 -10.28 -7.65
C ARG A 190 -19.28 -11.40 -8.66
N ILE A 191 -19.54 -12.64 -8.24
CA ILE A 191 -19.53 -13.81 -9.11
C ILE A 191 -20.70 -13.74 -10.10
N ILE A 192 -20.40 -13.84 -11.41
CA ILE A 192 -21.33 -13.89 -12.51
C ILE A 192 -21.61 -15.34 -12.88
N GLU A 193 -20.54 -16.12 -13.06
CA GLU A 193 -20.55 -17.54 -13.36
C GLU A 193 -19.46 -18.24 -12.55
N ALA A 194 -19.73 -19.43 -12.06
CA ALA A 194 -18.75 -20.25 -11.34
C ALA A 194 -18.89 -21.72 -11.71
N LYS A 195 -17.76 -22.42 -11.71
CA LYS A 195 -17.70 -23.87 -11.85
C LYS A 195 -16.77 -24.40 -10.77
N ASP A 196 -17.36 -25.07 -9.78
CA ASP A 196 -16.65 -25.68 -8.63
C ASP A 196 -15.65 -24.71 -7.97
N LEU A 197 -16.06 -23.43 -7.80
CA LEU A 197 -15.20 -22.37 -7.30
C LEU A 197 -15.08 -22.44 -5.79
N PHE A 198 -13.88 -22.76 -5.30
CA PHE A 198 -13.53 -22.67 -3.89
C PHE A 198 -12.45 -21.63 -3.68
N VAL A 199 -12.68 -20.76 -2.70
CA VAL A 199 -11.82 -19.60 -2.39
C VAL A 199 -11.33 -19.69 -0.95
N SER A 200 -10.02 -19.56 -0.74
CA SER A 200 -9.45 -19.39 0.59
C SER A 200 -9.52 -17.93 1.01
N GLN A 201 -10.15 -17.69 2.16
CA GLN A 201 -10.23 -16.37 2.79
C GLN A 201 -9.32 -16.29 4.04
N ALA A 202 -8.34 -17.19 4.16
CA ALA A 202 -7.45 -17.29 5.33
C ALA A 202 -6.71 -15.99 5.63
N SER A 203 -6.35 -15.22 4.61
CA SER A 203 -5.71 -13.89 4.75
C SER A 203 -6.61 -12.84 5.41
N LEU A 204 -7.94 -13.01 5.34
CA LEU A 204 -8.93 -12.05 5.84
C LEU A 204 -9.55 -12.50 7.16
N THR A 205 -9.88 -13.78 7.28
CA THR A 205 -10.60 -14.35 8.43
C THR A 205 -9.69 -15.10 9.39
N GLY A 206 -8.52 -15.55 8.93
CA GLY A 206 -7.65 -16.48 9.65
C GLY A 206 -8.11 -17.95 9.57
N GLU A 207 -9.26 -18.24 8.93
CA GLU A 207 -9.78 -19.58 8.76
C GLU A 207 -9.20 -20.24 7.51
N SER A 208 -8.63 -21.43 7.65
CA SER A 208 -7.96 -22.14 6.56
C SER A 208 -8.91 -22.94 5.64
N GLU A 209 -10.17 -23.09 6.01
CA GLU A 209 -11.14 -23.86 5.24
C GLU A 209 -11.60 -23.07 4.01
N PRO A 210 -11.48 -23.62 2.78
CA PRO A 210 -11.95 -22.96 1.58
C PRO A 210 -13.48 -22.87 1.56
N VAL A 211 -14.00 -21.73 1.11
CA VAL A 211 -15.44 -21.45 1.00
C VAL A 211 -15.87 -21.57 -0.46
N GLU A 212 -16.95 -22.29 -0.72
CA GLU A 212 -17.57 -22.35 -2.04
C GLU A 212 -18.20 -20.98 -2.40
N LYS A 213 -18.00 -20.54 -3.64
CA LYS A 213 -18.58 -19.31 -4.18
C LYS A 213 -19.45 -19.62 -5.40
N VAL A 214 -20.68 -19.11 -5.40
CA VAL A 214 -21.70 -19.38 -6.40
C VAL A 214 -22.36 -18.09 -6.92
N PRO A 215 -22.86 -18.06 -8.18
CA PRO A 215 -23.52 -16.90 -8.77
C PRO A 215 -24.98 -16.76 -8.29
N ALA A 216 -25.19 -16.66 -6.98
CA ALA A 216 -26.53 -16.52 -6.39
C ALA A 216 -26.81 -15.05 -6.03
N THR A 217 -28.07 -14.70 -5.83
CA THR A 217 -28.44 -13.46 -5.13
C THR A 217 -28.58 -13.79 -3.66
N CYS A 218 -27.78 -13.15 -2.82
CA CYS A 218 -27.81 -13.42 -1.38
C CYS A 218 -28.82 -12.53 -0.67
N THR A 219 -29.26 -12.99 0.50
CA THR A 219 -29.96 -12.15 1.49
C THR A 219 -28.94 -11.41 2.33
N GLU A 220 -29.39 -10.44 3.14
CA GLU A 220 -28.53 -9.72 4.07
C GLU A 220 -27.76 -10.69 4.99
N SER A 221 -26.48 -10.37 5.23
CA SER A 221 -25.61 -11.13 6.13
C SER A 221 -24.84 -10.17 7.04
N ASP A 222 -24.50 -10.64 8.25
CA ASP A 222 -23.77 -9.87 9.25
C ASP A 222 -22.27 -9.70 8.92
N SER A 223 -21.74 -10.50 7.98
CA SER A 223 -20.32 -10.47 7.61
C SER A 223 -20.11 -10.41 6.11
N ALA A 224 -19.22 -9.53 5.67
CA ALA A 224 -18.81 -9.41 4.27
C ALA A 224 -18.21 -10.71 3.69
N THR A 225 -17.56 -11.52 4.51
CA THR A 225 -16.93 -12.80 4.13
C THR A 225 -17.92 -13.93 3.96
N SER A 226 -19.15 -13.80 4.50
CA SER A 226 -20.20 -14.84 4.48
C SER A 226 -21.00 -14.88 3.18
N PHE A 227 -20.92 -13.86 2.32
CA PHE A 227 -21.64 -13.85 1.06
C PHE A 227 -21.05 -14.87 0.07
N GLU A 228 -21.89 -15.81 -0.38
CA GLU A 228 -21.49 -16.88 -1.32
C GLU A 228 -21.20 -16.35 -2.72
N ASN A 229 -21.75 -15.21 -3.08
CA ASN A 229 -21.63 -14.60 -4.40
C ASN A 229 -20.58 -13.49 -4.49
N ILE A 230 -19.90 -13.19 -3.39
CA ILE A 230 -18.82 -12.20 -3.31
C ILE A 230 -17.50 -12.89 -3.01
N ALA A 231 -16.48 -12.52 -3.75
CA ALA A 231 -15.10 -12.87 -3.43
C ALA A 231 -14.29 -11.58 -3.19
N LEU A 232 -13.62 -11.53 -2.05
CA LEU A 232 -12.93 -10.33 -1.59
C LEU A 232 -11.48 -10.29 -2.07
N MET A 233 -10.98 -9.11 -2.34
CA MET A 233 -9.59 -8.85 -2.71
C MET A 233 -8.61 -9.47 -1.71
N GLY A 234 -7.53 -10.09 -2.22
CA GLY A 234 -6.50 -10.73 -1.40
C GLY A 234 -6.83 -12.16 -0.97
N SER A 235 -8.02 -12.67 -1.30
CA SER A 235 -8.32 -14.10 -1.23
C SER A 235 -7.69 -14.85 -2.42
N SER A 236 -7.53 -16.16 -2.33
CA SER A 236 -6.97 -16.99 -3.41
C SER A 236 -7.95 -18.07 -3.86
N VAL A 237 -7.99 -18.32 -5.16
CA VAL A 237 -8.78 -19.40 -5.75
C VAL A 237 -8.04 -20.73 -5.52
N ILE A 238 -8.66 -21.66 -4.79
CA ILE A 238 -8.09 -22.98 -4.49
C ILE A 238 -8.40 -23.97 -5.62
N SER A 239 -9.66 -23.95 -6.11
CA SER A 239 -10.11 -24.82 -7.19
C SER A 239 -11.21 -24.16 -8.00
N GLY A 240 -11.47 -24.71 -9.19
CA GLY A 240 -12.53 -24.26 -10.07
C GLY A 240 -12.15 -23.04 -10.91
N SER A 241 -13.19 -22.43 -11.49
CA SER A 241 -13.04 -21.22 -12.29
C SER A 241 -14.30 -20.35 -12.17
N ALA A 242 -14.16 -19.04 -12.43
CA ALA A 242 -15.26 -18.11 -12.41
C ALA A 242 -15.08 -16.96 -13.39
N THR A 243 -16.21 -16.36 -13.77
CA THR A 243 -16.28 -15.01 -14.34
C THR A 243 -16.93 -14.12 -13.30
N ALA A 244 -16.34 -12.97 -13.03
CA ALA A 244 -16.77 -12.08 -11.96
C ALA A 244 -16.70 -10.61 -12.37
N LEU A 245 -17.56 -9.77 -11.78
CA LEU A 245 -17.60 -8.33 -11.95
C LEU A 245 -16.83 -7.64 -10.83
N ALA A 246 -15.81 -6.86 -11.15
CA ALA A 246 -15.12 -6.01 -10.19
C ALA A 246 -15.99 -4.81 -9.81
N PHE A 247 -16.41 -4.71 -8.54
CA PHE A 247 -17.25 -3.61 -8.07
C PHE A 247 -16.53 -2.68 -7.08
N SER A 248 -15.34 -3.07 -6.62
CA SER A 248 -14.49 -2.24 -5.75
C SER A 248 -13.03 -2.56 -6.02
N ALA A 249 -12.30 -1.61 -6.58
CA ALA A 249 -10.90 -1.79 -6.99
C ALA A 249 -9.88 -1.40 -5.90
N VAL A 250 -10.31 -0.78 -4.81
CA VAL A 250 -9.42 -0.35 -3.71
C VAL A 250 -9.98 -0.87 -2.40
N SER A 251 -9.41 -1.98 -1.93
CA SER A 251 -9.67 -2.47 -0.58
C SER A 251 -8.79 -1.71 0.44
N TYR A 252 -9.12 -0.42 0.63
CA TYR A 252 -8.40 0.45 1.58
C TYR A 252 -8.62 0.04 3.05
N THR A 253 -9.54 -0.89 3.32
CA THR A 253 -10.08 -1.10 4.65
C THR A 253 -9.74 -2.44 5.29
N HIS A 254 -9.49 -3.50 4.52
CA HIS A 254 -9.33 -4.83 5.12
C HIS A 254 -7.91 -5.17 5.54
N LEU A 255 -6.89 -4.74 4.78
CA LEU A 255 -5.49 -5.04 5.11
C LEU A 255 -4.91 -4.17 6.23
N ARG A 256 -5.42 -2.95 6.44
CA ARG A 256 -4.90 -2.04 7.47
C ARG A 256 -5.35 -2.37 8.90
N ALA A 257 -6.39 -3.17 9.08
CA ALA A 257 -6.80 -3.64 10.41
C ALA A 257 -5.78 -4.65 10.98
N HIS A 258 -5.01 -5.33 10.14
CA HIS A 258 -4.00 -6.32 10.54
C HIS A 258 -2.60 -5.72 10.72
N GLU A 259 -2.23 -4.66 9.97
CA GLU A 259 -0.90 -4.04 10.08
C GLU A 259 -0.72 -3.21 11.35
N THR A 260 -1.79 -2.65 11.92
CA THR A 260 -1.71 -1.87 13.19
C THR A 260 -1.39 -2.73 14.42
N VAL A 261 -1.46 -4.04 14.33
CA VAL A 261 -1.07 -4.96 15.44
C VAL A 261 0.42 -5.33 15.39
N LEU A 262 1.06 -5.23 14.22
CA LEU A 262 2.49 -5.56 14.04
C LEU A 262 3.44 -4.38 14.32
N ASP A 263 2.95 -3.14 14.30
CA ASP A 263 3.75 -1.93 14.62
C ASP A 263 3.83 -1.63 16.13
N LEU A 264 3.33 -2.51 16.99
CA LEU A 264 3.32 -2.35 18.46
C LEU A 264 4.17 -3.41 19.21
N VAL A 265 5.10 -4.10 18.49
CA VAL A 265 6.08 -4.97 19.14
C VAL A 265 7.50 -4.47 18.89
#